data_14bf35f7f299d1edb80ed79b68340938
#
_entry.id   14bf35f7f299d1edb80ed79b68340938
#
_cell.length_a   1.000
_cell.length_b   1.000
_cell.length_c   1.000
_cell.angle_alpha   90.00
_cell.angle_beta   90.00
_cell.angle_gamma   90.00
#
_symmetry.space_group_name_H-M   'P 1'
#
loop_
_entity.id
_entity.type
_entity.pdbx_description
1 polymer ?
#
loop_
_entity_poly.entity_id
_entity_poly.type
_entity_poly.pdbx_seq_one_letter_code
_entity_poly.pdbx_strand_id
1 'polypeptide(L)'
;LQADRAPTITAESALLIDQESGTILYEKNAKEKIYPASVTKIITALVVMDYLQPDEIITVGTEINEVTLDSSKAGHVLNEKLTVENALRGLLIPSGNDSANVLAAATARKAENDEDMSFAKCEAVFTDLMNKKAEELGAVNSHFTNAHGYHDENHYSCAYDMALFAMAFMQNETLAEIISEKSFSGNGADGQFADDPEAITQDYNWVSHNYLVTDNEYQYAYATGIKTGFTDEAGECLTASAEKGDMKLISVLFKGSDPARWTESASLLDYGFNNYARVELTAAGAAIEEVPLTKHNKLQGDTVPLVYQNALVTYLPTDAVNSVETAVTILDDYKVEEKDGTVKVKAPLTKGEEIATVTYTIDGKEVAQMPAYAGADIEKGTIFN
;
A
#
# COMPACT_ATOMS: atom_id res chain seq x y z
N LEU A 1 -2.07 18.65 -4.30
CA LEU A 1 -1.35 19.68 -5.09
C LEU A 1 -0.16 19.02 -5.78
N GLN A 2 -0.08 19.13 -7.10
CA GLN A 2 1.06 18.63 -7.86
C GLN A 2 2.12 19.72 -7.96
N ALA A 3 3.38 19.40 -7.61
CA ALA A 3 4.50 20.35 -7.74
C ALA A 3 4.80 20.59 -9.21
N ASP A 4 5.33 21.76 -9.52
CA ASP A 4 5.81 22.09 -10.87
C ASP A 4 6.94 21.14 -11.30
N ARG A 5 7.13 20.98 -12.62
CA ARG A 5 8.18 20.15 -13.23
C ARG A 5 8.02 18.64 -13.08
N ALA A 6 6.78 18.13 -13.15
CA ALA A 6 6.57 16.70 -13.25
C ALA A 6 7.37 16.09 -14.43
N PRO A 7 7.96 14.90 -14.26
CA PRO A 7 8.72 14.25 -15.33
C PRO A 7 7.79 13.84 -16.48
N THR A 8 8.38 13.73 -17.67
CA THR A 8 7.68 13.14 -18.80
C THR A 8 7.67 11.62 -18.64
N ILE A 9 6.49 11.04 -18.57
CA ILE A 9 6.28 9.60 -18.44
C ILE A 9 5.62 9.08 -19.73
N THR A 10 6.27 8.13 -20.39
CA THR A 10 5.79 7.52 -21.64
C THR A 10 4.87 6.33 -21.39
N ALA A 11 4.98 5.64 -20.23
CA ALA A 11 4.06 4.60 -19.83
C ALA A 11 2.60 5.09 -19.92
N GLU A 12 1.67 4.23 -20.32
CA GLU A 12 0.26 4.62 -20.50
C GLU A 12 -0.41 5.00 -19.19
N SER A 13 -0.09 4.28 -18.09
CA SER A 13 -0.59 4.56 -16.76
C SER A 13 0.56 4.68 -15.78
N ALA A 14 0.51 5.67 -14.89
CA ALA A 14 1.53 5.91 -13.89
C ALA A 14 0.96 6.53 -12.62
N LEU A 15 1.56 6.20 -11.47
CA LEU A 15 1.24 6.78 -10.17
C LEU A 15 2.51 6.93 -9.34
N LEU A 16 2.59 8.01 -8.57
CA LEU A 16 3.52 8.15 -7.45
C LEU A 16 2.73 8.47 -6.20
N ILE A 17 2.92 7.69 -5.15
CA ILE A 17 2.16 7.80 -3.92
C ILE A 17 3.09 7.67 -2.71
N ASP A 18 2.77 8.37 -1.64
CA ASP A 18 3.39 8.13 -0.34
C ASP A 18 2.94 6.77 0.23
N GLN A 19 3.92 5.97 0.66
CA GLN A 19 3.69 4.61 1.11
C GLN A 19 2.86 4.51 2.41
N GLU A 20 2.95 5.53 3.28
CA GLU A 20 2.32 5.49 4.60
C GLU A 20 0.94 6.17 4.60
N SER A 21 0.84 7.37 4.02
CA SER A 21 -0.39 8.16 4.04
C SER A 21 -1.31 7.92 2.85
N GLY A 22 -0.81 7.33 1.76
CA GLY A 22 -1.55 7.21 0.51
C GLY A 22 -1.72 8.54 -0.23
N THR A 23 -0.96 9.59 0.12
CA THR A 23 -0.99 10.86 -0.58
C THR A 23 -0.43 10.72 -1.99
N ILE A 24 -1.24 11.04 -3.00
CA ILE A 24 -0.82 10.98 -4.42
C ILE A 24 0.00 12.23 -4.76
N LEU A 25 1.22 12.00 -5.25
CA LEU A 25 2.16 13.05 -5.66
C LEU A 25 2.19 13.26 -7.18
N TYR A 26 1.90 12.20 -7.94
CA TYR A 26 1.78 12.23 -9.40
C TYR A 26 0.78 11.19 -9.85
N GLU A 27 -0.03 11.50 -10.86
CA GLU A 27 -0.91 10.54 -11.50
C GLU A 27 -1.05 10.78 -13.00
N LYS A 28 -1.13 9.69 -13.75
CA LYS A 28 -1.44 9.64 -15.17
C LYS A 28 -2.28 8.41 -15.44
N ASN A 29 -3.54 8.59 -15.86
CA ASN A 29 -4.46 7.48 -16.15
C ASN A 29 -4.53 6.42 -15.03
N ALA A 30 -4.39 6.83 -13.76
CA ALA A 30 -4.14 5.93 -12.64
C ALA A 30 -5.29 4.94 -12.37
N LYS A 31 -6.50 5.21 -12.83
CA LYS A 31 -7.69 4.35 -12.70
C LYS A 31 -8.11 3.65 -13.98
N GLU A 32 -7.35 3.83 -15.06
CA GLU A 32 -7.61 3.13 -16.32
C GLU A 32 -7.30 1.63 -16.17
N LYS A 33 -8.14 0.79 -16.79
CA LYS A 33 -7.95 -0.66 -16.80
C LYS A 33 -6.63 -1.03 -17.47
N ILE A 34 -5.81 -1.82 -16.79
CA ILE A 34 -4.56 -2.38 -17.29
C ILE A 34 -4.49 -3.88 -17.00
N TYR A 35 -3.60 -4.56 -17.71
CA TYR A 35 -3.20 -5.94 -17.39
C TYR A 35 -1.92 -5.91 -16.56
N PRO A 36 -1.93 -6.47 -15.34
CA PRO A 36 -0.82 -6.29 -14.38
C PRO A 36 0.37 -7.22 -14.62
N ALA A 37 0.21 -8.26 -15.44
CA ALA A 37 1.21 -9.30 -15.58
C ALA A 37 1.71 -9.81 -14.20
N SER A 38 3.00 -10.13 -14.07
CA SER A 38 3.56 -10.62 -12.80
C SER A 38 3.56 -9.64 -11.63
N VAL A 39 3.14 -8.37 -11.82
CA VAL A 39 2.89 -7.48 -10.68
C VAL A 39 1.73 -8.00 -9.82
N THR A 40 0.86 -8.83 -10.36
CA THR A 40 -0.14 -9.63 -9.63
C THR A 40 0.44 -10.34 -8.39
N LYS A 41 1.71 -10.77 -8.45
CA LYS A 41 2.35 -11.50 -7.35
C LYS A 41 2.46 -10.72 -6.04
N ILE A 42 2.25 -9.40 -6.08
CA ILE A 42 2.14 -8.55 -4.89
C ILE A 42 0.90 -8.96 -4.07
N ILE A 43 -0.28 -9.01 -4.68
CA ILE A 43 -1.50 -9.42 -3.96
C ILE A 43 -1.48 -10.92 -3.64
N THR A 44 -0.88 -11.74 -4.50
CA THR A 44 -0.68 -13.17 -4.21
C THR A 44 0.08 -13.36 -2.91
N ALA A 45 1.21 -12.67 -2.72
CA ALA A 45 1.99 -12.74 -1.49
C ALA A 45 1.20 -12.25 -0.26
N LEU A 46 0.40 -11.20 -0.40
CA LEU A 46 -0.47 -10.72 0.68
C LEU A 46 -1.47 -11.78 1.12
N VAL A 47 -2.15 -12.43 0.18
CA VAL A 47 -3.12 -13.49 0.50
C VAL A 47 -2.43 -14.69 1.14
N VAL A 48 -1.24 -15.08 0.66
CA VAL A 48 -0.45 -16.15 1.28
C VAL A 48 -0.17 -15.85 2.75
N MET A 49 0.29 -14.63 3.06
CA MET A 49 0.64 -14.22 4.42
C MET A 49 -0.56 -14.08 5.37
N ASP A 50 -1.78 -14.01 4.86
CA ASP A 50 -3.00 -14.06 5.70
C ASP A 50 -3.28 -15.47 6.26
N TYR A 51 -2.78 -16.51 5.63
CA TYR A 51 -3.11 -17.90 5.95
C TYR A 51 -1.93 -18.75 6.40
N LEU A 52 -0.73 -18.48 5.88
CA LEU A 52 0.48 -19.28 6.12
C LEU A 52 1.52 -18.48 6.91
N GLN A 53 2.31 -19.18 7.73
CA GLN A 53 3.45 -18.58 8.41
C GLN A 53 4.73 -18.80 7.59
N PRO A 54 5.72 -17.88 7.64
CA PRO A 54 6.95 -17.99 6.85
C PRO A 54 7.74 -19.29 7.05
N ASP A 55 7.75 -19.82 8.27
CA ASP A 55 8.48 -21.01 8.68
C ASP A 55 7.72 -22.34 8.45
N GLU A 56 6.44 -22.26 8.03
CA GLU A 56 5.68 -23.46 7.69
C GLU A 56 6.33 -24.19 6.51
N ILE A 57 6.37 -25.52 6.57
CA ILE A 57 6.80 -26.37 5.46
C ILE A 57 5.61 -26.68 4.57
N ILE A 58 5.76 -26.43 3.29
CA ILE A 58 4.82 -26.84 2.24
C ILE A 58 5.46 -27.90 1.35
N THR A 59 4.62 -28.71 0.72
CA THR A 59 5.06 -29.75 -0.21
C THR A 59 4.55 -29.41 -1.60
N VAL A 60 5.45 -29.39 -2.56
CA VAL A 60 5.17 -29.12 -3.97
C VAL A 60 4.36 -30.28 -4.57
N GLY A 61 3.20 -29.98 -5.09
CA GLY A 61 2.35 -30.94 -5.80
C GLY A 61 2.45 -30.81 -7.32
N THR A 62 1.45 -31.36 -7.99
CA THR A 62 1.38 -31.37 -9.47
C THR A 62 1.02 -30.02 -10.08
N GLU A 63 0.66 -29.02 -9.28
CA GLU A 63 0.35 -27.65 -9.69
C GLU A 63 1.47 -26.96 -10.47
N ILE A 64 2.71 -27.39 -10.29
CA ILE A 64 3.86 -26.89 -11.07
C ILE A 64 3.80 -27.26 -12.55
N ASN A 65 3.01 -28.26 -12.93
CA ASN A 65 2.83 -28.68 -14.33
C ASN A 65 1.79 -27.81 -15.07
N GLU A 66 1.00 -27.01 -14.34
CA GLU A 66 -0.04 -26.13 -14.90
C GLU A 66 0.51 -24.77 -15.37
N VAL A 67 1.83 -24.58 -15.30
CA VAL A 67 2.50 -23.36 -15.79
C VAL A 67 2.90 -23.51 -17.24
N THR A 68 2.68 -22.46 -18.05
CA THR A 68 3.08 -22.45 -19.46
C THR A 68 4.61 -22.53 -19.63
N LEU A 69 5.06 -23.05 -20.79
CA LEU A 69 6.49 -23.27 -21.03
C LEU A 69 7.30 -21.98 -21.11
N ASP A 70 6.67 -20.91 -21.56
CA ASP A 70 7.25 -19.57 -21.79
C ASP A 70 7.25 -18.67 -20.56
N SER A 71 6.65 -19.13 -19.45
CA SER A 71 6.59 -18.34 -18.22
C SER A 71 7.84 -18.47 -17.35
N SER A 72 8.12 -17.44 -16.54
CA SER A 72 9.18 -17.46 -15.52
C SER A 72 8.91 -18.56 -14.48
N LYS A 73 9.95 -19.29 -14.08
CA LYS A 73 9.88 -20.37 -13.09
C LYS A 73 10.97 -20.23 -12.05
N ALA A 74 10.64 -20.56 -10.81
CA ALA A 74 11.61 -20.71 -9.72
C ALA A 74 12.36 -22.05 -9.83
N GLY A 75 11.73 -23.06 -10.46
CA GLY A 75 12.33 -24.37 -10.73
C GLY A 75 12.01 -25.41 -9.67
N HIS A 76 10.85 -25.33 -9.04
CA HIS A 76 10.38 -26.32 -8.08
C HIS A 76 10.17 -27.69 -8.71
N VAL A 77 10.34 -28.75 -7.93
CA VAL A 77 10.12 -30.13 -8.36
C VAL A 77 9.04 -30.81 -7.51
N LEU A 78 8.40 -31.81 -8.11
CA LEU A 78 7.34 -32.58 -7.46
C LEU A 78 7.83 -33.22 -6.16
N ASN A 79 7.00 -33.14 -5.12
CA ASN A 79 7.24 -33.62 -3.74
C ASN A 79 8.39 -32.89 -3.00
N GLU A 80 8.89 -31.80 -3.54
CA GLU A 80 9.83 -30.95 -2.82
C GLU A 80 9.18 -30.38 -1.56
N LYS A 81 9.99 -30.33 -0.50
CA LYS A 81 9.64 -29.63 0.74
C LYS A 81 10.42 -28.33 0.82
N LEU A 82 9.71 -27.23 1.08
CA LEU A 82 10.32 -25.92 1.25
C LEU A 82 9.53 -25.09 2.27
N THR A 83 10.17 -24.07 2.84
CA THR A 83 9.49 -23.11 3.70
C THR A 83 8.58 -22.20 2.86
N VAL A 84 7.51 -21.70 3.45
CA VAL A 84 6.65 -20.66 2.82
C VAL A 84 7.49 -19.44 2.45
N GLU A 85 8.42 -19.03 3.31
CA GLU A 85 9.32 -17.90 3.04
C GLU A 85 10.17 -18.12 1.78
N ASN A 86 10.74 -19.31 1.59
CA ASN A 86 11.52 -19.59 0.38
C ASN A 86 10.64 -19.78 -0.86
N ALA A 87 9.41 -20.25 -0.71
CA ALA A 87 8.43 -20.21 -1.78
C ALA A 87 8.06 -18.77 -2.18
N LEU A 88 7.92 -17.86 -1.21
CA LEU A 88 7.74 -16.42 -1.44
C LEU A 88 8.97 -15.79 -2.13
N ARG A 89 10.22 -16.19 -1.76
CA ARG A 89 11.42 -15.80 -2.51
C ARG A 89 11.35 -16.27 -3.96
N GLY A 90 10.95 -17.51 -4.20
CA GLY A 90 10.74 -18.06 -5.54
C GLY A 90 9.65 -17.31 -6.34
N LEU A 91 8.60 -16.85 -5.67
CA LEU A 91 7.55 -16.02 -6.24
C LEU A 91 8.05 -14.64 -6.68
N LEU A 92 8.84 -13.99 -5.82
CA LEU A 92 9.12 -12.55 -5.91
C LEU A 92 10.46 -12.24 -6.58
N ILE A 93 11.52 -13.01 -6.32
CA ILE A 93 12.87 -12.76 -6.84
C ILE A 93 12.98 -13.17 -8.32
N PRO A 94 12.85 -14.46 -8.70
CA PRO A 94 12.86 -14.89 -10.11
C PRO A 94 11.49 -14.79 -10.77
N SER A 95 10.48 -14.28 -10.06
CA SER A 95 9.11 -14.15 -10.57
C SER A 95 8.46 -15.50 -10.94
N GLY A 96 8.70 -16.58 -10.17
CA GLY A 96 8.25 -17.93 -10.47
C GLY A 96 6.73 -18.07 -10.51
N ASN A 97 6.18 -18.54 -11.66
CA ASN A 97 4.77 -18.88 -11.79
C ASN A 97 4.46 -20.22 -11.11
N ASP A 98 5.43 -21.13 -11.10
CA ASP A 98 5.39 -22.39 -10.34
C ASP A 98 5.29 -22.12 -8.83
N SER A 99 6.08 -21.18 -8.29
CA SER A 99 5.94 -20.72 -6.90
C SER A 99 4.55 -20.16 -6.61
N ALA A 100 3.98 -19.38 -7.55
CA ALA A 100 2.64 -18.83 -7.39
C ALA A 100 1.59 -19.94 -7.24
N ASN A 101 1.67 -20.98 -8.08
CA ASN A 101 0.75 -22.12 -8.04
C ASN A 101 0.92 -22.94 -6.76
N VAL A 102 2.17 -23.21 -6.34
CA VAL A 102 2.47 -23.93 -5.09
C VAL A 102 1.91 -23.19 -3.88
N LEU A 103 2.16 -21.89 -3.79
CA LEU A 103 1.65 -21.06 -2.70
C LEU A 103 0.11 -20.96 -2.72
N ALA A 104 -0.49 -20.80 -3.92
CA ALA A 104 -1.95 -20.76 -4.06
C ALA A 104 -2.59 -22.07 -3.60
N ALA A 105 -2.01 -23.22 -4.00
CA ALA A 105 -2.49 -24.53 -3.58
C ALA A 105 -2.39 -24.76 -2.07
N ALA A 106 -1.22 -24.45 -1.48
CA ALA A 106 -1.00 -24.56 -0.04
C ALA A 106 -1.97 -23.65 0.76
N THR A 107 -2.14 -22.41 0.30
CA THR A 107 -3.04 -21.43 0.94
C THR A 107 -4.51 -21.90 0.87
N ALA A 108 -4.97 -22.34 -0.30
CA ALA A 108 -6.34 -22.80 -0.49
C ALA A 108 -6.66 -24.05 0.35
N ARG A 109 -5.74 -25.02 0.38
CA ARG A 109 -5.88 -26.23 1.22
C ARG A 109 -5.96 -25.85 2.70
N LYS A 110 -5.14 -24.91 3.16
CA LYS A 110 -5.18 -24.41 4.55
C LYS A 110 -6.49 -23.67 4.86
N ALA A 111 -6.94 -22.79 3.95
CA ALA A 111 -8.17 -22.01 4.11
C ALA A 111 -9.43 -22.89 4.25
N GLU A 112 -9.50 -23.95 3.44
CA GLU A 112 -10.65 -24.87 3.40
C GLU A 112 -10.47 -26.11 4.29
N ASN A 113 -9.30 -26.27 4.93
CA ASN A 113 -8.93 -27.46 5.70
C ASN A 113 -9.13 -28.78 4.92
N ASP A 114 -8.70 -28.78 3.64
CA ASP A 114 -8.79 -29.89 2.69
C ASP A 114 -7.43 -30.10 2.00
N GLU A 115 -6.61 -31.00 2.58
CA GLU A 115 -5.25 -31.31 2.07
C GLU A 115 -5.27 -32.02 0.71
N ASP A 116 -6.36 -32.72 0.37
CA ASP A 116 -6.50 -33.49 -0.86
C ASP A 116 -7.15 -32.70 -2.00
N MET A 117 -7.37 -31.40 -1.80
CA MET A 117 -8.00 -30.54 -2.79
C MET A 117 -7.21 -30.52 -4.09
N SER A 118 -7.89 -30.77 -5.20
CA SER A 118 -7.28 -30.69 -6.55
C SER A 118 -6.85 -29.27 -6.88
N PHE A 119 -5.79 -29.09 -7.71
CA PHE A 119 -5.28 -27.77 -8.04
C PHE A 119 -6.34 -26.86 -8.68
N ALA A 120 -7.17 -27.37 -9.58
CA ALA A 120 -8.25 -26.56 -10.17
C ALA A 120 -9.23 -25.99 -9.14
N LYS A 121 -9.49 -26.71 -8.03
CA LYS A 121 -10.28 -26.17 -6.92
C LYS A 121 -9.46 -25.18 -6.07
N CYS A 122 -8.18 -25.50 -5.84
CA CYS A 122 -7.28 -24.57 -5.12
C CYS A 122 -7.19 -23.23 -5.84
N GLU A 123 -7.04 -23.22 -7.16
CA GLU A 123 -6.98 -22.00 -7.97
C GLU A 123 -8.27 -21.18 -7.84
N ALA A 124 -9.43 -21.83 -7.92
CA ALA A 124 -10.72 -21.15 -7.74
C ALA A 124 -10.86 -20.53 -6.34
N VAL A 125 -10.53 -21.28 -5.28
CA VAL A 125 -10.54 -20.75 -3.90
C VAL A 125 -9.55 -19.61 -3.75
N PHE A 126 -8.32 -19.76 -4.25
CA PHE A 126 -7.29 -18.74 -4.10
C PHE A 126 -7.63 -17.45 -4.84
N THR A 127 -8.18 -17.53 -6.06
CA THR A 127 -8.62 -16.35 -6.80
C THR A 127 -9.78 -15.64 -6.13
N ASP A 128 -10.72 -16.37 -5.51
CA ASP A 128 -11.77 -15.77 -4.68
C ASP A 128 -11.17 -15.03 -3.47
N LEU A 129 -10.14 -15.60 -2.82
CA LEU A 129 -9.41 -14.93 -1.74
C LEU A 129 -8.67 -13.67 -2.22
N MET A 130 -8.06 -13.70 -3.41
CA MET A 130 -7.43 -12.51 -4.01
C MET A 130 -8.46 -11.40 -4.26
N ASN A 131 -9.59 -11.72 -4.85
CA ASN A 131 -10.64 -10.73 -5.13
C ASN A 131 -11.24 -10.16 -3.84
N LYS A 132 -11.43 -11.00 -2.82
CA LYS A 132 -11.85 -10.53 -1.49
C LYS A 132 -10.81 -9.62 -0.85
N LYS A 133 -9.51 -9.96 -0.93
CA LYS A 133 -8.43 -9.10 -0.42
C LYS A 133 -8.40 -7.75 -1.16
N ALA A 134 -8.67 -7.74 -2.47
CA ALA A 134 -8.77 -6.50 -3.23
C ALA A 134 -9.90 -5.61 -2.71
N GLU A 135 -11.09 -6.17 -2.46
CA GLU A 135 -12.22 -5.45 -1.86
C GLU A 135 -11.88 -4.91 -0.46
N GLU A 136 -11.25 -5.73 0.40
CA GLU A 136 -10.82 -5.33 1.75
C GLU A 136 -9.88 -4.14 1.75
N LEU A 137 -8.99 -4.05 0.74
CA LEU A 137 -8.05 -2.94 0.57
C LEU A 137 -8.64 -1.75 -0.20
N GLY A 138 -9.92 -1.82 -0.62
CA GLY A 138 -10.59 -0.76 -1.39
C GLY A 138 -10.18 -0.69 -2.86
N ALA A 139 -9.55 -1.74 -3.39
CA ALA A 139 -9.11 -1.86 -4.78
C ALA A 139 -10.25 -2.37 -5.68
N VAL A 140 -11.19 -1.48 -5.97
CA VAL A 140 -12.47 -1.81 -6.63
C VAL A 140 -12.39 -1.90 -8.16
N ASN A 141 -11.24 -1.57 -8.76
CA ASN A 141 -11.03 -1.63 -10.22
C ASN A 141 -10.16 -2.85 -10.60
N SER A 142 -10.08 -3.85 -9.75
CA SER A 142 -9.24 -5.03 -9.94
C SER A 142 -10.07 -6.31 -9.94
N HIS A 143 -9.63 -7.28 -10.74
CA HIS A 143 -10.17 -8.63 -10.75
C HIS A 143 -9.07 -9.61 -11.14
N PHE A 144 -8.94 -10.71 -10.40
CA PHE A 144 -7.89 -11.71 -10.54
C PHE A 144 -8.46 -13.07 -10.88
N THR A 145 -7.87 -13.74 -11.87
CA THR A 145 -8.29 -15.08 -12.35
C THR A 145 -7.20 -16.13 -12.15
N ASN A 146 -5.99 -15.73 -11.76
CA ASN A 146 -4.88 -16.63 -11.45
C ASN A 146 -3.90 -15.96 -10.47
N ALA A 147 -3.00 -16.74 -9.88
CA ALA A 147 -2.07 -16.28 -8.85
C ALA A 147 -0.78 -15.63 -9.40
N HIS A 148 -0.49 -15.76 -10.69
CA HIS A 148 0.81 -15.38 -11.26
C HIS A 148 0.77 -14.20 -12.23
N GLY A 149 -0.41 -13.85 -12.75
CA GLY A 149 -0.57 -12.72 -13.68
C GLY A 149 -0.40 -13.10 -15.16
N TYR A 150 -0.46 -14.39 -15.52
CA TYR A 150 -0.57 -14.78 -16.93
C TYR A 150 -1.85 -14.18 -17.52
N HIS A 151 -1.77 -13.77 -18.80
CA HIS A 151 -2.83 -12.99 -19.41
C HIS A 151 -4.17 -13.72 -19.46
N ASP A 152 -5.23 -13.01 -19.05
CA ASP A 152 -6.64 -13.31 -19.24
C ASP A 152 -7.39 -11.98 -19.36
N GLU A 153 -8.39 -11.87 -20.22
CA GLU A 153 -9.15 -10.62 -20.41
C GLU A 153 -9.87 -10.13 -19.14
N ASN A 154 -10.16 -11.08 -18.22
CA ASN A 154 -10.79 -10.80 -16.94
C ASN A 154 -9.78 -10.63 -15.79
N HIS A 155 -8.47 -10.76 -16.08
CA HIS A 155 -7.39 -10.52 -15.12
C HIS A 155 -6.84 -9.12 -15.30
N TYR A 156 -7.33 -8.16 -14.53
CA TYR A 156 -7.01 -6.75 -14.69
C TYR A 156 -6.92 -6.01 -13.36
N SER A 157 -6.31 -4.83 -13.41
CA SER A 157 -6.20 -3.88 -12.31
C SER A 157 -6.10 -2.45 -12.85
N CYS A 158 -5.63 -1.52 -12.03
CA CYS A 158 -5.21 -0.18 -12.40
C CYS A 158 -4.02 0.26 -11.53
N ALA A 159 -3.32 1.34 -11.91
CA ALA A 159 -2.16 1.80 -11.16
C ALA A 159 -2.50 2.21 -9.71
N TYR A 160 -3.68 2.79 -9.50
CA TYR A 160 -4.15 3.17 -8.18
C TYR A 160 -4.36 1.93 -7.27
N ASP A 161 -5.07 0.92 -7.75
CA ASP A 161 -5.34 -0.29 -6.98
C ASP A 161 -4.05 -1.06 -6.68
N MET A 162 -3.12 -1.13 -7.66
CA MET A 162 -1.82 -1.76 -7.45
C MET A 162 -0.97 -1.01 -6.42
N ALA A 163 -1.10 0.31 -6.32
CA ALA A 163 -0.46 1.07 -5.26
C ALA A 163 -1.03 0.73 -3.87
N LEU A 164 -2.35 0.50 -3.74
CA LEU A 164 -2.95 0.04 -2.48
C LEU A 164 -2.39 -1.33 -2.06
N PHE A 165 -2.26 -2.27 -3.01
CA PHE A 165 -1.63 -3.56 -2.73
C PHE A 165 -0.16 -3.41 -2.33
N ALA A 166 0.59 -2.55 -3.03
CA ALA A 166 2.00 -2.29 -2.72
C ALA A 166 2.18 -1.63 -1.35
N MET A 167 1.30 -0.71 -0.96
CA MET A 167 1.31 -0.12 0.39
C MET A 167 1.09 -1.19 1.47
N ALA A 168 0.09 -2.04 1.32
CA ALA A 168 -0.17 -3.15 2.25
C ALA A 168 0.99 -4.15 2.27
N PHE A 169 1.57 -4.47 1.12
CA PHE A 169 2.72 -5.36 0.98
C PHE A 169 3.94 -4.84 1.75
N MET A 170 4.27 -3.56 1.62
CA MET A 170 5.42 -2.95 2.28
C MET A 170 5.25 -2.78 3.80
N GLN A 171 4.04 -2.97 4.34
CA GLN A 171 3.81 -3.04 5.79
C GLN A 171 4.15 -4.41 6.38
N ASN A 172 4.28 -5.45 5.56
CA ASN A 172 4.71 -6.77 5.99
C ASN A 172 6.23 -6.86 5.94
N GLU A 173 6.87 -6.96 7.10
CA GLU A 173 8.35 -6.96 7.23
C GLU A 173 8.99 -8.09 6.42
N THR A 174 8.46 -9.32 6.49
CA THR A 174 8.98 -10.48 5.74
C THR A 174 8.96 -10.22 4.23
N LEU A 175 7.84 -9.71 3.71
CA LEU A 175 7.70 -9.43 2.29
C LEU A 175 8.63 -8.29 1.85
N ALA A 176 8.74 -7.22 2.65
CA ALA A 176 9.63 -6.10 2.38
C ALA A 176 11.12 -6.52 2.40
N GLU A 177 11.51 -7.41 3.29
CA GLU A 177 12.86 -7.99 3.32
C GLU A 177 13.14 -8.79 2.05
N ILE A 178 12.27 -9.73 1.67
CA ILE A 178 12.44 -10.57 0.49
C ILE A 178 12.64 -9.74 -0.79
N ILE A 179 11.82 -8.72 -1.01
CA ILE A 179 11.90 -7.95 -2.28
C ILE A 179 13.07 -6.97 -2.34
N SER A 180 13.73 -6.73 -1.22
CA SER A 180 14.96 -5.95 -1.16
C SER A 180 16.22 -6.80 -1.50
N GLU A 181 16.08 -8.12 -1.51
CA GLU A 181 17.17 -9.04 -1.83
C GLU A 181 17.57 -8.91 -3.33
N LYS A 182 18.85 -8.70 -3.59
CA LYS A 182 19.40 -8.70 -4.95
C LYS A 182 19.42 -10.10 -5.56
N SER A 183 19.62 -11.10 -4.72
CA SER A 183 19.66 -12.52 -5.07
C SER A 183 19.45 -13.38 -3.84
N PHE A 184 19.03 -14.60 -4.04
CA PHE A 184 18.95 -15.63 -2.99
C PHE A 184 19.76 -16.86 -3.39
N SER A 185 20.55 -17.39 -2.45
CA SER A 185 21.30 -18.63 -2.61
C SER A 185 21.14 -19.45 -1.34
N GLY A 186 20.48 -20.59 -1.41
CA GLY A 186 20.22 -21.41 -0.24
C GLY A 186 19.32 -22.61 -0.51
N ASN A 187 19.18 -23.46 0.50
CA ASN A 187 18.28 -24.61 0.46
C ASN A 187 16.83 -24.19 0.67
N GLY A 188 15.92 -24.72 -0.12
CA GLY A 188 14.48 -24.36 -0.08
C GLY A 188 13.80 -24.65 1.27
N ALA A 189 14.30 -25.67 2.00
CA ALA A 189 13.79 -26.04 3.32
C ALA A 189 14.69 -25.58 4.48
N ASP A 190 15.63 -24.64 4.24
CA ASP A 190 16.61 -24.12 5.23
C ASP A 190 17.38 -25.21 5.95
N GLY A 191 17.62 -26.36 5.27
CA GLY A 191 18.34 -27.50 5.83
C GLY A 191 17.55 -28.33 6.85
N GLN A 192 16.26 -28.08 7.04
CA GLN A 192 15.43 -28.78 8.04
C GLN A 192 15.35 -30.30 7.81
N PHE A 193 15.60 -30.77 6.57
CA PHE A 193 15.56 -32.16 6.16
C PHE A 193 16.95 -32.73 5.83
N ALA A 194 18.03 -32.11 6.30
CA ALA A 194 19.41 -32.54 5.99
C ALA A 194 19.70 -33.99 6.41
N ASP A 195 19.07 -34.48 7.47
CA ASP A 195 19.23 -35.85 7.99
C ASP A 195 18.15 -36.82 7.47
N ASP A 196 17.21 -36.38 6.62
CA ASP A 196 16.18 -37.23 6.04
C ASP A 196 16.50 -37.55 4.57
N PRO A 197 17.01 -38.76 4.27
CA PRO A 197 17.42 -39.12 2.91
C PRO A 197 16.24 -39.33 1.95
N GLU A 198 15.01 -39.37 2.45
CA GLU A 198 13.80 -39.52 1.63
C GLU A 198 13.12 -38.18 1.34
N ALA A 199 13.48 -37.13 2.06
CA ALA A 199 12.96 -35.79 1.80
C ALA A 199 13.57 -35.21 0.51
N ILE A 200 12.72 -34.70 -0.36
CA ILE A 200 13.15 -33.97 -1.57
C ILE A 200 13.27 -32.50 -1.20
N THR A 201 14.49 -31.95 -1.25
CA THR A 201 14.78 -30.54 -1.10
C THR A 201 15.71 -30.09 -2.22
N GLN A 202 15.73 -28.79 -2.52
CA GLN A 202 16.61 -28.22 -3.54
C GLN A 202 17.38 -27.02 -3.00
N ASP A 203 18.56 -26.80 -3.60
CA ASP A 203 19.31 -25.56 -3.43
C ASP A 203 19.01 -24.64 -4.62
N TYR A 204 18.74 -23.38 -4.31
CA TYR A 204 18.40 -22.37 -5.28
C TYR A 204 19.46 -21.30 -5.42
N ASN A 205 19.52 -20.70 -6.59
CA ASN A 205 20.33 -19.53 -6.86
C ASN A 205 19.52 -18.59 -7.78
N TRP A 206 18.75 -17.70 -7.17
CA TRP A 206 17.90 -16.76 -7.89
C TRP A 206 18.50 -15.37 -7.89
N VAL A 207 18.29 -14.61 -8.96
CA VAL A 207 18.67 -13.21 -9.11
C VAL A 207 17.40 -12.38 -9.32
N SER A 208 17.31 -11.27 -8.65
CA SER A 208 16.13 -10.39 -8.77
C SER A 208 16.01 -9.81 -10.17
N HIS A 209 14.78 -9.84 -10.68
CA HIS A 209 14.42 -9.20 -11.95
C HIS A 209 14.22 -7.69 -11.84
N ASN A 210 14.24 -7.15 -10.62
CA ASN A 210 14.11 -5.70 -10.41
C ASN A 210 15.47 -5.00 -10.52
N TYR A 211 15.73 -4.39 -11.67
CA TYR A 211 16.99 -3.70 -11.93
C TYR A 211 17.22 -2.46 -11.08
N LEU A 212 16.19 -1.90 -10.45
CA LEU A 212 16.39 -0.79 -9.51
C LEU A 212 17.11 -1.22 -8.24
N VAL A 213 17.00 -2.50 -7.82
CA VAL A 213 17.66 -3.02 -6.61
C VAL A 213 18.95 -3.79 -6.89
N THR A 214 19.16 -4.30 -8.11
CA THR A 214 20.35 -5.10 -8.47
C THR A 214 21.52 -4.24 -8.97
N ASP A 215 22.74 -4.79 -8.93
CA ASP A 215 23.96 -4.10 -9.34
C ASP A 215 24.06 -4.02 -10.87
N ASN A 216 23.52 -2.97 -11.45
CA ASN A 216 23.51 -2.70 -12.90
C ASN A 216 23.40 -1.18 -13.17
N GLU A 217 23.34 -0.78 -14.44
CA GLU A 217 23.28 0.62 -14.85
C GLU A 217 21.97 1.36 -14.45
N TYR A 218 20.90 0.62 -14.14
CA TYR A 218 19.60 1.17 -13.70
C TYR A 218 19.42 1.15 -12.19
N GLN A 219 20.42 0.70 -11.44
CA GLN A 219 20.33 0.65 -9.97
C GLN A 219 19.97 2.03 -9.42
N TYR A 220 18.93 2.08 -8.59
CA TYR A 220 18.51 3.29 -7.90
C TYR A 220 18.86 3.21 -6.42
N ALA A 221 19.69 4.14 -5.95
CA ALA A 221 20.34 4.06 -4.63
C ALA A 221 19.36 3.97 -3.44
N TYR A 222 18.13 4.41 -3.62
CA TYR A 222 17.10 4.42 -2.57
C TYR A 222 16.05 3.32 -2.76
N ALA A 223 16.15 2.50 -3.82
CA ALA A 223 15.16 1.46 -4.11
C ALA A 223 15.13 0.38 -3.01
N THR A 224 13.91 0.00 -2.60
CA THR A 224 13.64 -1.04 -1.61
C THR A 224 12.82 -2.22 -2.19
N GLY A 225 12.34 -2.13 -3.41
CA GLY A 225 11.54 -3.16 -4.11
C GLY A 225 10.82 -2.56 -5.31
N ILE A 226 9.73 -3.11 -5.86
CA ILE A 226 8.92 -4.25 -5.41
C ILE A 226 8.87 -5.34 -6.50
N LYS A 227 8.15 -5.08 -7.65
CA LYS A 227 7.86 -6.15 -8.61
C LYS A 227 7.78 -5.66 -10.05
N THR A 228 8.37 -6.44 -10.94
CA THR A 228 8.27 -6.32 -12.40
C THR A 228 7.15 -7.18 -12.97
N GLY A 229 6.68 -6.85 -14.17
CA GLY A 229 5.76 -7.67 -14.93
C GLY A 229 5.91 -7.43 -16.43
N PHE A 230 5.62 -8.45 -17.21
CA PHE A 230 5.55 -8.38 -18.67
C PHE A 230 4.64 -9.49 -19.22
N THR A 231 3.76 -9.13 -20.12
CA THR A 231 3.15 -9.95 -21.16
C THR A 231 3.02 -9.10 -22.41
N ASP A 232 2.76 -9.69 -23.57
CA ASP A 232 2.59 -8.92 -24.80
C ASP A 232 1.44 -7.91 -24.68
N GLU A 233 0.37 -8.26 -23.95
CA GLU A 233 -0.81 -7.39 -23.75
C GLU A 233 -0.57 -6.33 -22.67
N ALA A 234 0.20 -6.66 -21.64
CA ALA A 234 0.47 -5.76 -20.52
C ALA A 234 1.56 -4.73 -20.84
N GLY A 235 2.48 -5.06 -21.77
CA GLY A 235 3.72 -4.31 -21.93
C GLY A 235 4.62 -4.40 -20.71
N GLU A 236 5.60 -3.52 -20.60
CA GLU A 236 6.51 -3.48 -19.48
C GLU A 236 5.86 -2.81 -18.26
N CYS A 237 5.80 -3.52 -17.15
CA CYS A 237 5.19 -3.09 -15.90
C CYS A 237 6.23 -3.05 -14.78
N LEU A 238 6.13 -2.05 -13.90
CA LEU A 238 6.96 -1.96 -12.71
C LEU A 238 6.21 -1.27 -11.57
N THR A 239 6.16 -1.93 -10.43
CA THR A 239 5.84 -1.29 -9.15
C THR A 239 7.12 -1.25 -8.35
N ALA A 240 7.57 -0.04 -8.00
CA ALA A 240 8.80 0.16 -7.26
C ALA A 240 8.55 0.93 -5.97
N SER A 241 9.35 0.65 -4.94
CA SER A 241 9.39 1.40 -3.69
C SER A 241 10.78 1.96 -3.45
N ALA A 242 10.85 3.08 -2.77
CA ALA A 242 12.10 3.70 -2.38
C ALA A 242 11.96 4.46 -1.06
N GLU A 243 13.06 4.51 -0.29
CA GLU A 243 13.15 5.24 0.97
C GLU A 243 14.33 6.20 0.95
N LYS A 244 14.07 7.48 1.29
CA LYS A 244 15.10 8.51 1.39
C LYS A 244 14.77 9.44 2.56
N GLY A 245 15.58 9.38 3.61
CA GLY A 245 15.30 10.10 4.85
C GLY A 245 14.04 9.57 5.54
N ASP A 246 13.07 10.43 5.77
CA ASP A 246 11.77 10.12 6.35
C ASP A 246 10.66 9.91 5.31
N MET A 247 11.00 9.92 4.03
CA MET A 247 10.05 9.73 2.93
C MET A 247 10.13 8.31 2.38
N LYS A 248 8.97 7.66 2.25
CA LYS A 248 8.80 6.33 1.64
C LYS A 248 7.80 6.44 0.50
N LEU A 249 8.25 6.20 -0.71
CA LEU A 249 7.46 6.39 -1.91
C LEU A 249 7.27 5.08 -2.69
N ILE A 250 6.12 4.97 -3.34
CA ILE A 250 5.81 3.90 -4.29
C ILE A 250 5.51 4.53 -5.64
N SER A 251 6.23 4.08 -6.68
CA SER A 251 5.91 4.39 -8.08
C SER A 251 5.32 3.16 -8.76
N VAL A 252 4.27 3.38 -9.56
CA VAL A 252 3.61 2.35 -10.36
C VAL A 252 3.61 2.79 -11.81
N LEU A 253 4.14 1.95 -12.70
CA LEU A 253 4.17 2.16 -14.14
C LEU A 253 3.58 0.95 -14.85
N PHE A 254 2.61 1.19 -15.74
CA PHE A 254 1.99 0.15 -16.54
C PHE A 254 2.00 0.50 -18.01
N LYS A 255 2.15 -0.56 -18.83
CA LYS A 255 2.17 -0.48 -20.29
C LYS A 255 3.25 0.50 -20.77
N GLY A 256 4.41 0.34 -20.17
CA GLY A 256 5.64 1.05 -20.55
C GLY A 256 6.47 0.26 -21.56
N SER A 257 7.73 0.62 -21.65
CA SER A 257 8.74 -0.03 -22.49
C SER A 257 10.04 -0.23 -21.71
N ASP A 258 10.88 -1.16 -22.19
CA ASP A 258 12.25 -1.33 -21.68
C ASP A 258 13.23 -0.55 -22.56
N PRO A 259 14.17 0.24 -21.99
CA PRO A 259 14.45 0.40 -20.56
C PRO A 259 13.67 1.52 -19.85
N ALA A 260 12.68 2.17 -20.50
CA ALA A 260 11.99 3.34 -19.96
C ALA A 260 11.36 3.08 -18.60
N ARG A 261 10.83 1.86 -18.33
CA ARG A 261 10.24 1.52 -17.01
C ARG A 261 11.20 1.79 -15.84
N TRP A 262 12.51 1.58 -16.02
CA TRP A 262 13.54 1.82 -15.00
C TRP A 262 13.80 3.30 -14.81
N THR A 263 14.08 4.01 -15.91
CA THR A 263 14.42 5.43 -15.88
C THR A 263 13.24 6.31 -15.49
N GLU A 264 12.03 5.97 -15.92
CA GLU A 264 10.81 6.69 -15.56
C GLU A 264 10.42 6.47 -14.10
N SER A 265 10.55 5.23 -13.57
CA SER A 265 10.33 4.98 -12.14
C SER A 265 11.31 5.77 -11.28
N ALA A 266 12.61 5.76 -11.61
CA ALA A 266 13.61 6.57 -10.92
C ALA A 266 13.28 8.07 -10.99
N SER A 267 12.85 8.56 -12.15
CA SER A 267 12.48 9.96 -12.34
C SER A 267 11.25 10.37 -11.52
N LEU A 268 10.25 9.47 -11.40
CA LEU A 268 9.09 9.70 -10.52
C LEU A 268 9.48 9.74 -9.04
N LEU A 269 10.32 8.81 -8.61
CA LEU A 269 10.82 8.78 -7.23
C LEU A 269 11.63 10.03 -6.91
N ASP A 270 12.55 10.44 -7.81
CA ASP A 270 13.30 11.68 -7.68
C ASP A 270 12.39 12.91 -7.67
N TYR A 271 11.35 12.93 -8.50
CA TYR A 271 10.35 14.00 -8.48
C TYR A 271 9.67 14.12 -7.11
N GLY A 272 9.26 13.00 -6.51
CA GLY A 272 8.71 13.00 -5.16
C GLY A 272 9.71 13.52 -4.13
N PHE A 273 10.88 12.92 -4.06
CA PHE A 273 11.90 13.28 -3.06
C PHE A 273 12.44 14.71 -3.17
N ASN A 274 12.47 15.29 -4.37
CA ASN A 274 13.07 16.61 -4.59
C ASN A 274 12.05 17.76 -4.56
N ASN A 275 10.76 17.48 -4.78
CA ASN A 275 9.74 18.52 -4.92
C ASN A 275 8.69 18.52 -3.83
N TYR A 276 8.68 17.52 -2.97
CA TYR A 276 7.74 17.43 -1.85
C TYR A 276 8.47 17.33 -0.52
N ALA A 277 7.84 17.83 0.53
CA ALA A 277 8.26 17.66 1.91
C ALA A 277 7.17 16.94 2.68
N ARG A 278 7.57 16.02 3.54
CA ARG A 278 6.73 15.43 4.57
C ARG A 278 6.50 16.49 5.66
N VAL A 279 5.25 16.85 5.90
CA VAL A 279 4.89 17.94 6.82
C VAL A 279 3.91 17.40 7.86
N GLU A 280 4.25 17.57 9.13
CA GLU A 280 3.30 17.41 10.23
C GLU A 280 2.51 18.71 10.38
N LEU A 281 1.27 18.73 9.87
CA LEU A 281 0.39 19.90 9.96
C LEU A 281 -0.15 20.09 11.38
N THR A 282 -0.32 19.00 12.12
CA THR A 282 -0.70 19.03 13.52
C THR A 282 -0.25 17.77 14.25
N ALA A 283 0.08 17.92 15.55
CA ALA A 283 0.39 16.83 16.45
C ALA A 283 -0.87 16.34 17.19
N ALA A 284 -0.87 15.08 17.62
CA ALA A 284 -1.93 14.54 18.46
C ALA A 284 -2.02 15.29 19.80
N GLY A 285 -3.24 15.66 20.18
CA GLY A 285 -3.50 16.42 21.42
C GLY A 285 -3.16 17.92 21.36
N ALA A 286 -2.69 18.41 20.22
CA ALA A 286 -2.40 19.84 20.07
C ALA A 286 -3.67 20.70 20.21
N ALA A 287 -3.53 21.86 20.87
CA ALA A 287 -4.59 22.84 20.94
C ALA A 287 -4.71 23.61 19.61
N ILE A 288 -5.94 23.92 19.22
CA ILE A 288 -6.26 24.65 17.99
C ILE A 288 -6.51 26.11 18.34
N GLU A 289 -7.64 26.36 18.98
CA GLU A 289 -8.06 27.69 19.44
C GLU A 289 -9.09 27.58 20.57
N GLU A 290 -9.35 28.68 21.24
CA GLU A 290 -10.44 28.82 22.21
C GLU A 290 -11.71 29.30 21.49
N VAL A 291 -12.80 28.56 21.57
CA VAL A 291 -14.08 28.96 20.97
C VAL A 291 -15.06 29.42 22.06
N PRO A 292 -15.79 30.52 21.80
CA PRO A 292 -16.72 31.07 22.79
C PRO A 292 -17.93 30.15 22.97
N LEU A 293 -18.39 30.07 24.21
CA LEU A 293 -19.51 29.23 24.63
C LEU A 293 -20.84 30.03 24.74
N THR A 294 -21.95 29.30 24.56
CA THR A 294 -23.28 29.76 24.88
C THR A 294 -24.08 28.69 25.62
N LYS A 295 -25.06 29.12 26.46
CA LYS A 295 -25.92 28.23 27.27
C LYS A 295 -25.14 27.34 28.25
N HIS A 296 -23.95 27.77 28.65
CA HIS A 296 -23.02 27.04 29.52
C HIS A 296 -23.07 27.54 30.97
N ASN A 297 -22.51 26.73 31.87
CA ASN A 297 -22.26 27.10 33.24
C ASN A 297 -21.11 28.15 33.30
N LYS A 298 -21.44 29.36 33.68
CA LYS A 298 -20.48 30.50 33.71
C LYS A 298 -19.30 30.30 34.66
N LEU A 299 -19.41 29.40 35.63
CA LEU A 299 -18.31 29.07 36.54
C LEU A 299 -17.18 28.29 35.85
N GLN A 300 -17.44 27.70 34.67
CA GLN A 300 -16.46 26.96 33.90
C GLN A 300 -15.70 27.80 32.86
N GLY A 301 -15.95 29.13 32.84
CA GLY A 301 -15.36 30.03 31.84
C GLY A 301 -16.30 30.30 30.67
N ASP A 302 -15.88 31.16 29.75
CA ASP A 302 -16.67 31.60 28.60
C ASP A 302 -16.23 30.98 27.27
N THR A 303 -15.20 30.12 27.30
CA THR A 303 -14.63 29.45 26.13
C THR A 303 -14.38 27.97 26.41
N VAL A 304 -14.24 27.19 25.35
CA VAL A 304 -13.75 25.80 25.38
C VAL A 304 -12.58 25.65 24.40
N PRO A 305 -11.47 24.98 24.79
CA PRO A 305 -10.39 24.69 23.87
C PRO A 305 -10.84 23.65 22.86
N LEU A 306 -10.55 23.89 21.57
CA LEU A 306 -10.57 22.87 20.53
C LEU A 306 -9.21 22.18 20.51
N VAL A 307 -9.23 20.85 20.36
CA VAL A 307 -8.02 20.02 20.32
C VAL A 307 -8.08 18.98 19.20
N TYR A 308 -6.92 18.61 18.68
CA TYR A 308 -6.79 17.45 17.81
C TYR A 308 -6.65 16.17 18.66
N GLN A 309 -7.26 15.07 18.21
CA GLN A 309 -6.99 13.76 18.83
C GLN A 309 -5.82 13.04 18.15
N ASN A 310 -5.66 13.22 16.83
CA ASN A 310 -4.65 12.54 16.02
C ASN A 310 -3.69 13.56 15.38
N ALA A 311 -2.47 13.12 15.10
CA ALA A 311 -1.55 13.87 14.26
C ALA A 311 -2.02 13.83 12.79
N LEU A 312 -1.72 14.87 12.03
CA LEU A 312 -1.88 14.91 10.58
C LEU A 312 -0.51 15.12 9.94
N VAL A 313 -0.05 14.10 9.25
CA VAL A 313 1.13 14.17 8.40
C VAL A 313 0.69 14.08 6.96
N THR A 314 1.21 14.94 6.10
CA THR A 314 0.91 14.97 4.67
C THR A 314 2.15 15.36 3.87
N TYR A 315 2.05 15.29 2.55
CA TYR A 315 3.10 15.75 1.64
C TYR A 315 2.62 16.98 0.91
N LEU A 316 3.45 18.02 0.97
CA LEU A 316 3.18 19.29 0.30
C LEU A 316 4.35 19.64 -0.62
N PRO A 317 4.10 20.33 -1.75
CA PRO A 317 5.19 20.93 -2.54
C PRO A 317 6.08 21.78 -1.64
N THR A 318 7.40 21.64 -1.78
CA THR A 318 8.38 22.29 -0.89
C THR A 318 8.26 23.81 -0.87
N ASP A 319 7.85 24.42 -1.98
CA ASP A 319 7.61 25.85 -2.11
C ASP A 319 6.27 26.32 -1.49
N ALA A 320 5.34 25.40 -1.25
CA ALA A 320 4.02 25.69 -0.71
C ALA A 320 3.88 25.41 0.81
N VAL A 321 4.88 24.79 1.44
CA VAL A 321 4.82 24.39 2.88
C VAL A 321 4.47 25.60 3.79
N ASN A 322 5.02 26.77 3.51
CA ASN A 322 4.78 27.98 4.31
C ASN A 322 3.50 28.76 3.92
N SER A 323 2.75 28.27 2.94
CA SER A 323 1.53 28.92 2.45
C SER A 323 0.26 28.21 2.92
N VAL A 324 0.38 27.30 3.90
CA VAL A 324 -0.77 26.58 4.46
C VAL A 324 -1.59 27.53 5.32
N GLU A 325 -2.87 27.67 4.98
CA GLU A 325 -3.87 28.40 5.74
C GLU A 325 -4.81 27.40 6.42
N THR A 326 -5.32 27.75 7.61
CA THR A 326 -6.27 26.91 8.36
C THR A 326 -7.57 27.67 8.62
N ALA A 327 -8.69 26.96 8.54
CA ALA A 327 -10.00 27.48 8.89
C ALA A 327 -10.75 26.48 9.78
N VAL A 328 -11.30 26.95 10.89
CA VAL A 328 -12.13 26.17 11.81
C VAL A 328 -13.60 26.37 11.45
N THR A 329 -14.35 25.28 11.30
CA THR A 329 -15.80 25.31 11.07
C THR A 329 -16.49 24.51 12.16
N ILE A 330 -17.30 25.16 12.97
CA ILE A 330 -18.12 24.50 14.00
C ILE A 330 -19.25 23.71 13.33
N LEU A 331 -19.45 22.47 13.76
CA LEU A 331 -20.53 21.61 13.24
C LEU A 331 -21.90 22.20 13.58
N ASP A 332 -22.86 22.05 12.69
CA ASP A 332 -24.19 22.69 12.77
C ASP A 332 -24.95 22.33 14.06
N ASP A 333 -24.77 21.13 14.58
CA ASP A 333 -25.42 20.68 15.82
C ASP A 333 -24.96 21.46 17.06
N TYR A 334 -23.77 22.05 17.01
CA TYR A 334 -23.17 22.83 18.11
C TYR A 334 -23.13 24.32 17.84
N LYS A 335 -23.33 24.72 16.57
CA LYS A 335 -23.17 26.09 16.11
C LYS A 335 -24.33 26.97 16.59
N VAL A 336 -24.00 28.15 17.14
CA VAL A 336 -24.92 29.25 17.36
C VAL A 336 -24.28 30.53 16.81
N GLU A 337 -24.93 31.12 15.82
CA GLU A 337 -24.49 32.35 15.20
C GLU A 337 -25.25 33.54 15.82
N GLU A 338 -24.51 34.48 16.38
CA GLU A 338 -25.03 35.72 16.95
C GLU A 338 -25.34 36.75 15.85
N LYS A 339 -26.11 37.78 16.16
CA LYS A 339 -26.51 38.82 15.19
C LYS A 339 -25.35 39.65 14.62
N ASP A 340 -24.21 39.65 15.32
CA ASP A 340 -22.99 40.33 14.91
C ASP A 340 -22.06 39.43 14.07
N GLY A 341 -22.47 38.22 13.78
CA GLY A 341 -21.69 37.23 13.02
C GLY A 341 -20.75 36.38 13.91
N THR A 342 -20.72 36.57 15.20
CA THR A 342 -19.92 35.76 16.12
C THR A 342 -20.49 34.32 16.17
N VAL A 343 -19.65 33.34 15.94
CA VAL A 343 -20.00 31.91 16.09
C VAL A 343 -19.64 31.47 17.51
N LYS A 344 -20.60 30.83 18.20
CA LYS A 344 -20.44 30.24 19.52
C LYS A 344 -20.80 28.76 19.51
N VAL A 345 -20.20 28.02 20.44
CA VAL A 345 -20.51 26.60 20.66
C VAL A 345 -21.53 26.44 21.79
N LYS A 346 -22.55 25.65 21.56
CA LYS A 346 -23.65 25.41 22.52
C LYS A 346 -23.32 24.29 23.47
N ALA A 347 -23.37 24.58 24.79
CA ALA A 347 -23.28 23.54 25.83
C ALA A 347 -24.60 22.72 25.96
N PRO A 348 -24.56 21.51 26.51
CA PRO A 348 -23.42 20.86 27.16
C PRO A 348 -22.46 20.24 26.13
N LEU A 349 -21.21 20.00 26.54
CA LEU A 349 -20.18 19.31 25.75
C LEU A 349 -19.48 18.28 26.62
N THR A 350 -19.10 17.17 26.00
CA THR A 350 -18.25 16.13 26.62
C THR A 350 -16.83 16.27 26.08
N LYS A 351 -15.83 16.20 26.96
CA LYS A 351 -14.44 16.17 26.53
C LYS A 351 -14.19 15.03 25.52
N GLY A 352 -13.58 15.33 24.39
CA GLY A 352 -13.34 14.39 23.29
C GLY A 352 -14.51 14.23 22.32
N GLU A 353 -15.60 14.99 22.49
CA GLU A 353 -16.71 15.06 21.55
C GLU A 353 -16.31 15.89 20.32
N GLU A 354 -16.56 15.38 19.11
CA GLU A 354 -16.30 16.10 17.86
C GLU A 354 -17.29 17.25 17.70
N ILE A 355 -16.78 18.47 17.64
CA ILE A 355 -17.62 19.69 17.59
C ILE A 355 -17.25 20.64 16.46
N ALA A 356 -16.15 20.39 15.77
CA ALA A 356 -15.69 21.22 14.67
C ALA A 356 -14.85 20.43 13.66
N THR A 357 -14.62 21.05 12.51
CA THR A 357 -13.71 20.57 11.47
C THR A 357 -12.66 21.65 11.20
N VAL A 358 -11.39 21.25 11.07
CA VAL A 358 -10.31 22.12 10.60
C VAL A 358 -9.98 21.78 9.16
N THR A 359 -10.06 22.76 8.29
CA THR A 359 -9.71 22.64 6.86
C THR A 359 -8.39 23.35 6.63
N TYR A 360 -7.46 22.65 5.95
CA TYR A 360 -6.16 23.18 5.52
C TYR A 360 -6.23 23.51 4.05
N THR A 361 -5.82 24.72 3.65
CA THR A 361 -5.82 25.15 2.25
C THR A 361 -4.48 25.75 1.86
N ILE A 362 -4.17 25.65 0.56
CA ILE A 362 -3.06 26.36 -0.10
C ILE A 362 -3.65 27.02 -1.34
N ASP A 363 -3.48 28.36 -1.47
CA ASP A 363 -4.04 29.13 -2.58
C ASP A 363 -5.55 28.88 -2.79
N GLY A 364 -6.29 28.72 -1.68
CA GLY A 364 -7.72 28.46 -1.65
C GLY A 364 -8.13 27.03 -2.07
N LYS A 365 -7.18 26.12 -2.31
CA LYS A 365 -7.46 24.70 -2.56
C LYS A 365 -7.28 23.91 -1.27
N GLU A 366 -8.28 23.08 -0.96
CA GLU A 366 -8.20 22.18 0.18
C GLU A 366 -7.10 21.12 -0.05
N VAL A 367 -6.24 20.96 0.95
CA VAL A 367 -5.15 19.96 0.97
C VAL A 367 -5.36 18.90 2.03
N ALA A 368 -6.10 19.23 3.10
CA ALA A 368 -6.47 18.27 4.13
C ALA A 368 -7.65 18.80 4.96
N GLN A 369 -8.30 17.88 5.67
CA GLN A 369 -9.34 18.19 6.64
C GLN A 369 -9.22 17.26 7.84
N MET A 370 -9.43 17.81 9.06
CA MET A 370 -9.35 17.07 10.32
C MET A 370 -10.52 17.40 11.23
N PRO A 371 -11.08 16.42 11.97
CA PRO A 371 -12.01 16.68 13.05
C PRO A 371 -11.32 17.39 14.22
N ALA A 372 -12.07 18.27 14.89
CA ALA A 372 -11.64 18.96 16.09
C ALA A 372 -12.62 18.69 17.25
N TYR A 373 -12.08 18.51 18.44
CA TYR A 373 -12.79 17.96 19.57
C TYR A 373 -12.81 18.93 20.74
N ALA A 374 -13.87 18.85 21.57
CA ALA A 374 -13.93 19.57 22.81
C ALA A 374 -12.80 19.13 23.76
N GLY A 375 -11.99 20.08 24.22
CA GLY A 375 -10.87 19.82 25.14
C GLY A 375 -11.27 19.66 26.60
N ALA A 376 -12.52 20.00 26.95
CA ALA A 376 -13.04 19.94 28.31
C ALA A 376 -14.54 19.58 28.34
N ASP A 377 -14.99 19.06 29.49
CA ASP A 377 -16.41 18.90 29.79
C ASP A 377 -17.02 20.25 30.12
N ILE A 378 -18.13 20.63 29.48
CA ILE A 378 -18.85 21.87 29.70
C ILE A 378 -20.32 21.56 30.06
N GLU A 379 -20.71 21.96 31.23
CA GLU A 379 -22.08 21.77 31.70
C GLU A 379 -23.04 22.82 31.08
N LYS A 380 -24.29 22.44 30.97
CA LYS A 380 -25.34 23.38 30.59
C LYS A 380 -25.57 24.38 31.70
N GLY A 381 -25.68 25.66 31.35
CA GLY A 381 -26.03 26.73 32.28
C GLY A 381 -27.43 26.53 32.86
N THR A 382 -27.59 26.87 34.13
CA THR A 382 -28.88 26.93 34.82
C THR A 382 -29.27 28.38 35.05
N ILE A 383 -30.50 28.65 35.51
CA ILE A 383 -30.98 30.00 35.80
C ILE A 383 -30.18 30.66 36.97
N PHE A 384 -29.39 29.85 37.70
CA PHE A 384 -28.60 30.29 38.85
C PHE A 384 -27.09 30.34 38.62
N ASN A 385 -26.62 29.93 37.42
CA ASN A 385 -25.19 29.89 37.02
C ASN A 385 -24.95 30.63 35.71
#